data_be34311bcf80947effe9c32e3a7e0622
#
_entry.id   be34311bcf80947effe9c32e3a7e0622
#
_cell.length_a   1.000
_cell.length_b   1.000
_cell.length_c   1.000
_cell.angle_alpha   90.00
_cell.angle_beta   90.00
_cell.angle_gamma   90.00
#
_symmetry.space_group_name_H-M   'P 1'
#
loop_
_entity.id
_entity.type
_entity.pdbx_description
1 polymer ?
#
loop_
_entity_poly.entity_id
_entity_poly.type
_entity_poly.pdbx_seq_one_letter_code
_entity_poly.pdbx_strand_id
1 'polypeptide(L)'
;MKRTATLSAAAAVLAAAALAACGQDYDGNGSAKARSGVATVQEEVTGVEWGDCDLADMYGDAELNAVQTAWAEALECGAVTVPVDYEDTGGDRVAIAMVRHPATGDRTGSLLVNPGGPGGSGIELAMSPFLPADVTAAFDVVGFDPRGVGASRNLTCGSDDAFDAALTQVYTDEPAAIPDAEASALEDGAATLAEGCTQEVKADFLANMGTENVARDMEVMRNALGDDALTYLGYSYGTYIGQMYLYLYPEKVRAMVLDGVMRTSGSVLDLAEGQATGFETAWHDFIAYCLTIEGCPFTSADTADAQLKAMLTDIQGALGGQLTVGDMLNMVSESLYSEAKWAALEKLLAAAGTTADRELAQQLEDLAGATGASRFQPRRLPPLPLPRRDTEANFYGVQCVDRDNPDHFDDYQDSAQTAYGNSDLFGAGIAWSYLPCASWSASEPGPESVSGKGSPAVVLVGNIGDPATPYDWAQSVADGLDDGVLLTYEGSGHTAYALGHKCIDDPVTAYLVDLDVPAAGLKCPQELR
;
A
#
# COMPACT_ATOMS: atom_id res chain seq x y z
N MET A 1 73.53 -0.73 29.50
CA MET A 1 72.71 -0.18 30.54
C MET A 1 71.30 -0.02 29.98
N LYS A 2 70.33 -0.76 30.56
CA LYS A 2 68.94 -0.84 30.21
C LYS A 2 68.20 0.47 30.43
N ARG A 3 67.40 0.95 29.52
CA ARG A 3 66.17 1.66 29.79
C ARG A 3 65.11 1.20 28.79
N THR A 4 64.26 0.34 29.29
CA THR A 4 63.07 -0.25 28.67
C THR A 4 61.96 0.78 28.53
N ALA A 5 61.31 0.70 27.39
CA ALA A 5 60.07 1.40 27.06
C ALA A 5 58.90 0.88 27.88
N THR A 6 58.18 1.80 28.50
CA THR A 6 56.83 1.59 29.01
C THR A 6 55.96 2.76 28.54
N LEU A 7 55.45 2.63 27.34
CA LEU A 7 54.42 3.51 26.77
C LEU A 7 53.74 2.76 25.62
N SER A 8 52.85 1.82 25.91
CA SER A 8 52.01 1.18 24.89
C SER A 8 50.82 0.40 25.45
N ALA A 9 50.29 0.76 26.62
CA ALA A 9 49.09 0.10 27.13
C ALA A 9 47.88 1.05 27.29
N ALA A 10 48.07 2.36 27.24
CA ALA A 10 46.99 3.33 27.40
C ALA A 10 46.35 3.81 26.09
N ALA A 11 47.01 3.62 24.95
CA ALA A 11 46.51 4.02 23.65
C ALA A 11 45.59 2.94 22.98
N ALA A 12 45.73 1.68 23.39
CA ALA A 12 44.92 0.57 22.84
C ALA A 12 43.53 0.47 23.49
N VAL A 13 43.34 1.01 24.69
CA VAL A 13 42.02 0.97 25.39
C VAL A 13 41.13 2.14 24.95
N LEU A 14 41.70 3.24 24.48
CA LEU A 14 40.92 4.38 23.96
C LEU A 14 40.50 4.21 22.49
N ALA A 15 41.21 3.35 21.71
CA ALA A 15 40.79 3.01 20.35
C ALA A 15 39.69 1.92 20.29
N ALA A 16 39.59 1.07 21.32
CA ALA A 16 38.50 0.08 21.42
C ALA A 16 37.18 0.67 21.92
N ALA A 17 37.22 1.82 22.64
CA ALA A 17 36.03 2.52 23.08
C ALA A 17 35.44 3.48 22.04
N ALA A 18 36.23 3.87 21.00
CA ALA A 18 35.76 4.75 19.91
C ALA A 18 35.20 3.95 18.70
N LEU A 19 35.47 2.64 18.63
CA LEU A 19 34.89 1.73 17.60
C LEU A 19 33.60 1.04 18.08
N ALA A 20 33.27 1.19 19.36
CA ALA A 20 31.99 0.71 19.91
C ALA A 20 30.85 1.75 19.85
N ALA A 21 31.11 2.96 19.34
CA ALA A 21 30.15 4.04 19.24
C ALA A 21 29.66 4.35 17.81
N CYS A 22 30.09 3.56 16.81
CA CYS A 22 29.66 3.68 15.41
C CYS A 22 29.18 2.35 14.82
N GLY A 23 28.77 1.42 15.68
CA GLY A 23 28.05 0.22 15.33
C GLY A 23 26.85 0.14 16.26
N GLN A 24 25.82 0.92 16.02
CA GLN A 24 24.50 0.46 16.39
C GLN A 24 24.25 -0.69 15.41
N ASP A 25 24.58 -1.91 15.83
CA ASP A 25 24.00 -3.11 15.26
C ASP A 25 22.49 -2.91 15.38
N TYR A 26 21.83 -2.68 14.27
CA TYR A 26 20.39 -2.75 14.12
C TYR A 26 20.05 -4.23 14.33
N ASP A 27 19.82 -4.61 15.58
CA ASP A 27 19.71 -6.01 16.02
C ASP A 27 18.29 -6.59 15.78
N GLY A 28 17.66 -6.20 14.68
CA GLY A 28 16.46 -6.84 14.13
C GLY A 28 15.24 -6.88 15.04
N ASN A 29 15.13 -5.97 16.02
CA ASN A 29 14.13 -6.12 17.07
C ASN A 29 13.65 -4.77 17.68
N GLY A 30 13.78 -3.67 16.94
CA GLY A 30 13.46 -2.33 17.41
C GLY A 30 14.34 -1.86 18.56
N SER A 31 14.24 -0.59 18.97
CA SER A 31 15.01 -0.12 20.12
C SER A 31 14.55 -0.83 21.39
N ALA A 32 15.49 -1.08 22.31
CA ALA A 32 15.17 -1.69 23.61
C ALA A 32 14.16 -0.84 24.41
N LYS A 33 14.16 0.47 24.21
CA LYS A 33 13.25 1.42 24.83
C LYS A 33 11.84 1.34 24.24
N ALA A 34 11.72 1.25 22.91
CA ALA A 34 10.45 1.06 22.24
C ALA A 34 9.81 -0.30 22.58
N ARG A 35 10.59 -1.38 22.66
CA ARG A 35 10.11 -2.71 23.13
C ARG A 35 9.58 -2.66 24.57
N SER A 36 10.29 -1.97 25.45
CA SER A 36 9.83 -1.73 26.83
C SER A 36 8.54 -0.90 26.85
N GLY A 37 8.40 0.06 25.92
CA GLY A 37 7.19 0.85 25.71
C GLY A 37 6.00 -0.02 25.33
N VAL A 38 6.15 -0.92 24.36
CA VAL A 38 5.08 -1.87 23.96
C VAL A 38 4.66 -2.74 25.14
N ALA A 39 5.60 -3.31 25.88
CA ALA A 39 5.29 -4.13 27.06
C ALA A 39 4.52 -3.33 28.13
N THR A 40 4.88 -2.07 28.37
CA THR A 40 4.16 -1.18 29.29
C THR A 40 2.72 -0.96 28.84
N VAL A 41 2.51 -0.69 27.54
CA VAL A 41 1.17 -0.47 26.97
C VAL A 41 0.33 -1.75 27.02
N GLN A 42 0.93 -2.92 26.80
CA GLN A 42 0.23 -4.21 26.93
C GLN A 42 -0.24 -4.50 28.36
N GLU A 43 0.50 -4.03 29.39
CA GLU A 43 0.04 -4.12 30.78
C GLU A 43 -1.15 -3.19 31.06
N GLU A 44 -1.21 -2.02 30.40
CA GLU A 44 -2.30 -1.05 30.53
C GLU A 44 -3.54 -1.44 29.71
N VAL A 45 -3.33 -1.95 28.47
CA VAL A 45 -4.37 -2.31 27.49
C VAL A 45 -4.63 -3.81 27.57
N THR A 46 -5.53 -4.23 28.43
CA THR A 46 -5.81 -5.65 28.71
C THR A 46 -6.98 -6.22 27.91
N GLY A 47 -7.63 -5.43 27.06
CA GLY A 47 -8.75 -5.86 26.23
C GLY A 47 -9.30 -4.72 25.38
N VAL A 48 -10.18 -5.06 24.45
CA VAL A 48 -10.94 -4.13 23.63
C VAL A 48 -12.37 -4.05 24.13
N GLU A 49 -12.85 -2.83 24.39
CA GLU A 49 -14.27 -2.61 24.68
C GLU A 49 -15.01 -2.51 23.34
N TRP A 50 -15.73 -3.56 22.98
CA TRP A 50 -16.54 -3.62 21.78
C TRP A 50 -17.94 -3.06 22.05
N GLY A 51 -18.44 -2.27 21.10
CA GLY A 51 -19.77 -1.68 21.11
C GLY A 51 -20.40 -1.66 19.72
N ASP A 52 -21.65 -1.21 19.67
CA ASP A 52 -22.38 -1.08 18.41
C ASP A 52 -21.70 -0.04 17.51
N CYS A 53 -21.57 -0.35 16.21
CA CYS A 53 -21.09 0.59 15.21
C CYS A 53 -22.20 1.58 14.79
N ASP A 54 -21.82 2.81 14.48
CA ASP A 54 -22.71 3.74 13.78
C ASP A 54 -22.76 3.41 12.28
N LEU A 55 -23.67 2.51 11.92
CA LEU A 55 -23.81 2.04 10.54
C LEU A 55 -24.23 3.16 9.57
N ALA A 56 -24.90 4.20 10.06
CA ALA A 56 -25.30 5.33 9.22
C ALA A 56 -24.09 6.21 8.86
N ASP A 57 -23.15 6.37 9.79
CA ASP A 57 -21.88 7.05 9.53
C ASP A 57 -20.97 6.20 8.61
N MET A 58 -20.89 4.90 8.86
CA MET A 58 -20.00 3.99 8.13
C MET A 58 -20.43 3.73 6.69
N TYR A 59 -21.74 3.60 6.43
CA TYR A 59 -22.26 3.24 5.10
C TYR A 59 -22.94 4.40 4.37
N GLY A 60 -23.23 5.51 5.07
CA GLY A 60 -23.91 6.66 4.49
C GLY A 60 -25.25 6.25 3.83
N ASP A 61 -25.45 6.73 2.60
CA ASP A 61 -26.63 6.44 1.78
C ASP A 61 -26.48 5.18 0.90
N ALA A 62 -25.48 4.31 1.16
CA ALA A 62 -25.23 3.12 0.35
C ALA A 62 -26.38 2.11 0.44
N GLU A 63 -26.86 1.64 -0.72
CA GLU A 63 -27.86 0.59 -0.79
C GLU A 63 -27.21 -0.79 -0.60
N LEU A 64 -27.37 -1.38 0.59
CA LEU A 64 -26.83 -2.69 0.91
C LEU A 64 -27.80 -3.81 0.48
N ASN A 65 -27.28 -4.85 -0.15
CA ASN A 65 -28.06 -6.07 -0.37
C ASN A 65 -28.23 -6.87 0.94
N ALA A 66 -29.08 -7.92 0.94
CA ALA A 66 -29.41 -8.67 2.15
C ALA A 66 -28.16 -9.32 2.84
N VAL A 67 -27.16 -9.73 2.08
CA VAL A 67 -25.92 -10.32 2.63
C VAL A 67 -25.07 -9.23 3.28
N GLN A 68 -24.94 -8.10 2.63
CA GLN A 68 -24.21 -6.93 3.13
C GLN A 68 -24.89 -6.35 4.38
N THR A 69 -26.21 -6.26 4.38
CA THR A 69 -26.98 -5.82 5.56
C THR A 69 -26.75 -6.73 6.76
N ALA A 70 -26.85 -8.05 6.57
CA ALA A 70 -26.63 -9.02 7.64
C ALA A 70 -25.18 -8.99 8.15
N TRP A 71 -24.21 -8.73 7.27
CA TRP A 71 -22.81 -8.54 7.65
C TRP A 71 -22.63 -7.25 8.46
N ALA A 72 -23.17 -6.13 7.98
CA ALA A 72 -23.09 -4.84 8.64
C ALA A 72 -23.71 -4.85 10.05
N GLU A 73 -24.88 -5.48 10.20
CA GLU A 73 -25.58 -5.60 11.49
C GLU A 73 -24.81 -6.45 12.53
N ALA A 74 -23.85 -7.26 12.10
CA ALA A 74 -23.01 -8.07 12.99
C ALA A 74 -21.70 -7.37 13.40
N LEU A 75 -21.38 -6.20 12.82
CA LEU A 75 -20.16 -5.48 13.13
C LEU A 75 -20.16 -4.91 14.55
N GLU A 76 -19.00 -4.98 15.16
CA GLU A 76 -18.73 -4.37 16.46
C GLU A 76 -17.54 -3.42 16.31
N CYS A 77 -17.65 -2.22 16.88
CA CYS A 77 -16.63 -1.17 16.85
C CYS A 77 -15.88 -1.07 18.18
N GLY A 78 -14.59 -0.82 18.11
CA GLY A 78 -13.73 -0.68 19.29
C GLY A 78 -12.45 0.07 18.97
N ALA A 79 -11.62 0.29 19.98
CA ALA A 79 -10.31 0.89 19.80
C ALA A 79 -9.34 0.45 20.90
N VAL A 80 -8.05 0.52 20.60
CA VAL A 80 -6.97 0.50 21.59
C VAL A 80 -6.27 1.85 21.61
N THR A 81 -5.86 2.31 22.77
CA THR A 81 -5.12 3.57 22.91
C THR A 81 -3.64 3.28 23.11
N VAL A 82 -2.81 3.75 22.18
CA VAL A 82 -1.36 3.55 22.15
C VAL A 82 -0.60 4.88 22.24
N PRO A 83 0.68 4.90 22.63
CA PRO A 83 1.47 6.13 22.59
C PRO A 83 1.74 6.53 21.12
N VAL A 84 1.91 7.81 20.90
CA VAL A 84 2.45 8.31 19.62
C VAL A 84 3.87 7.80 19.45
N ASP A 85 4.72 8.00 20.46
CA ASP A 85 6.10 7.50 20.50
C ASP A 85 6.22 6.37 21.54
N TYR A 86 6.59 5.17 21.10
CA TYR A 86 6.83 4.02 22.00
C TYR A 86 8.09 4.17 22.87
N GLU A 87 8.94 5.14 22.57
CA GLU A 87 10.06 5.52 23.42
C GLU A 87 9.68 6.51 24.52
N ASP A 88 8.53 7.19 24.40
CA ASP A 88 7.95 8.09 25.41
C ASP A 88 6.46 7.76 25.66
N THR A 89 6.20 6.64 26.33
CA THR A 89 4.84 6.16 26.64
C THR A 89 4.04 7.10 27.56
N GLY A 90 4.70 8.07 28.19
CA GLY A 90 4.06 9.12 28.99
C GLY A 90 3.61 10.35 28.18
N GLY A 91 3.98 10.41 26.89
CA GLY A 91 3.65 11.49 25.98
C GLY A 91 2.24 11.45 25.41
N ASP A 92 2.08 12.03 24.21
CA ASP A 92 0.80 12.03 23.47
C ASP A 92 0.37 10.61 23.12
N ARG A 93 -0.95 10.41 22.98
CA ARG A 93 -1.54 9.12 22.64
C ARG A 93 -2.44 9.22 21.42
N VAL A 94 -2.63 8.10 20.72
CA VAL A 94 -3.55 7.94 19.61
C VAL A 94 -4.43 6.70 19.85
N ALA A 95 -5.72 6.81 19.49
CA ALA A 95 -6.62 5.68 19.45
C ALA A 95 -6.50 5.00 18.10
N ILE A 96 -6.24 3.70 18.09
CA ILE A 96 -6.28 2.85 16.90
C ILE A 96 -7.68 2.26 16.81
N ALA A 97 -8.46 2.76 15.90
CA ALA A 97 -9.83 2.34 15.66
C ALA A 97 -9.87 0.98 14.97
N MET A 98 -10.82 0.16 15.35
CA MET A 98 -11.03 -1.18 14.83
C MET A 98 -12.52 -1.46 14.63
N VAL A 99 -12.81 -2.28 13.63
CA VAL A 99 -14.09 -2.96 13.47
C VAL A 99 -13.87 -4.47 13.51
N ARG A 100 -14.80 -5.19 14.10
CA ARG A 100 -14.78 -6.65 14.14
C ARG A 100 -16.07 -7.22 13.57
N HIS A 101 -15.96 -8.19 12.67
CA HIS A 101 -17.04 -9.11 12.37
C HIS A 101 -16.77 -10.40 13.15
N PRO A 102 -17.59 -10.79 14.14
CA PRO A 102 -17.38 -12.00 14.91
C PRO A 102 -17.42 -13.26 14.04
N ALA A 103 -16.63 -14.26 14.42
CA ALA A 103 -16.63 -15.57 13.76
C ALA A 103 -18.05 -16.17 13.71
N THR A 104 -18.42 -16.72 12.55
CA THR A 104 -19.74 -17.32 12.35
C THR A 104 -19.82 -18.79 12.76
N GLY A 105 -18.67 -19.39 13.16
CA GLY A 105 -18.53 -20.78 13.59
C GLY A 105 -17.65 -20.93 14.82
N ASP A 106 -16.89 -22.03 14.89
CA ASP A 106 -15.97 -22.29 16.01
C ASP A 106 -14.73 -21.38 15.88
N ARG A 107 -14.68 -20.37 16.75
CA ARG A 107 -13.64 -19.34 16.73
C ARG A 107 -12.25 -19.90 17.05
N THR A 108 -11.30 -19.72 16.16
CA THR A 108 -9.88 -20.04 16.33
C THR A 108 -9.09 -18.84 16.93
N GLY A 109 -9.41 -17.62 16.54
CA GLY A 109 -8.73 -16.40 16.95
C GLY A 109 -9.24 -15.20 16.16
N SER A 110 -8.44 -14.13 16.12
CA SER A 110 -8.69 -12.96 15.28
C SER A 110 -7.82 -13.02 14.02
N LEU A 111 -8.37 -12.60 12.88
CA LEU A 111 -7.64 -12.34 11.63
C LEU A 111 -7.60 -10.83 11.43
N LEU A 112 -6.42 -10.22 11.63
CA LEU A 112 -6.22 -8.82 11.30
C LEU A 112 -6.06 -8.66 9.80
N VAL A 113 -6.75 -7.69 9.21
CA VAL A 113 -6.71 -7.41 7.76
C VAL A 113 -6.34 -5.97 7.47
N ASN A 114 -5.55 -5.75 6.40
CA ASN A 114 -5.19 -4.42 5.93
C ASN A 114 -5.13 -4.39 4.39
N PRO A 115 -5.80 -3.41 3.72
CA PRO A 115 -5.85 -3.31 2.26
C PRO A 115 -4.59 -2.74 1.62
N GLY A 116 -3.74 -2.08 2.40
CA GLY A 116 -2.58 -1.37 1.88
C GLY A 116 -2.83 0.11 1.57
N GLY A 117 -2.41 0.55 0.46
CA GLY A 117 -2.31 1.92 0.00
C GLY A 117 -0.85 2.34 -0.16
N PRO A 118 -0.15 2.94 0.86
CA PRO A 118 -0.59 3.24 2.23
C PRO A 118 -1.78 4.20 2.32
N GLY A 119 -2.37 4.28 3.50
CA GLY A 119 -3.52 5.16 3.75
C GLY A 119 -4.90 4.50 3.54
N GLY A 120 -4.94 3.25 3.08
CA GLY A 120 -6.19 2.50 2.98
C GLY A 120 -6.74 2.09 4.36
N SER A 121 -8.06 2.23 4.53
CA SER A 121 -8.75 1.87 5.77
C SER A 121 -8.96 0.36 5.88
N GLY A 122 -8.41 -0.25 6.94
CA GLY A 122 -8.68 -1.65 7.26
C GLY A 122 -10.12 -1.84 7.78
N ILE A 123 -10.70 -0.81 8.39
CA ILE A 123 -12.11 -0.79 8.79
C ILE A 123 -12.99 -0.97 7.55
N GLU A 124 -12.77 -0.18 6.49
CA GLU A 124 -13.53 -0.29 5.24
C GLU A 124 -13.40 -1.67 4.58
N LEU A 125 -12.19 -2.25 4.58
CA LEU A 125 -12.00 -3.60 4.08
C LEU A 125 -12.88 -4.60 4.84
N ALA A 126 -12.90 -4.54 6.16
CA ALA A 126 -13.67 -5.46 7.00
C ALA A 126 -15.19 -5.19 7.01
N MET A 127 -15.63 -4.01 6.56
CA MET A 127 -17.06 -3.69 6.40
C MET A 127 -17.76 -4.56 5.34
N SER A 128 -17.02 -5.32 4.56
CA SER A 128 -17.55 -6.16 3.48
C SER A 128 -17.28 -7.64 3.70
N PRO A 129 -18.20 -8.55 3.32
CA PRO A 129 -17.97 -9.99 3.33
C PRO A 129 -17.12 -10.40 2.12
N PHE A 130 -15.82 -10.10 2.13
CA PHE A 130 -14.92 -10.39 1.01
C PHE A 130 -14.20 -11.75 1.14
N LEU A 131 -14.03 -12.25 2.37
CA LEU A 131 -13.30 -13.49 2.64
C LEU A 131 -14.13 -14.75 2.40
N PRO A 132 -13.50 -15.91 2.09
CA PRO A 132 -14.15 -17.19 2.03
C PRO A 132 -14.89 -17.55 3.33
N ALA A 133 -16.00 -18.30 3.20
CA ALA A 133 -16.85 -18.64 4.34
C ALA A 133 -16.12 -19.44 5.44
N ASP A 134 -15.16 -20.30 5.08
CA ASP A 134 -14.38 -21.07 6.04
C ASP A 134 -13.49 -20.18 6.90
N VAL A 135 -12.96 -19.07 6.34
CA VAL A 135 -12.18 -18.07 7.08
C VAL A 135 -13.08 -17.31 8.05
N THR A 136 -14.23 -16.82 7.58
CA THR A 136 -15.18 -16.07 8.42
C THR A 136 -15.88 -16.95 9.46
N ALA A 137 -15.89 -18.29 9.27
CA ALA A 137 -16.34 -19.22 10.29
C ALA A 137 -15.28 -19.42 11.40
N ALA A 138 -14.00 -19.39 11.06
CA ALA A 138 -12.90 -19.68 11.98
C ALA A 138 -12.39 -18.45 12.74
N PHE A 139 -12.52 -17.23 12.18
CA PHE A 139 -11.92 -16.04 12.74
C PHE A 139 -12.90 -14.90 12.98
N ASP A 140 -12.67 -14.16 14.06
CA ASP A 140 -13.13 -12.78 14.12
C ASP A 140 -12.32 -12.00 13.08
N VAL A 141 -12.98 -11.45 12.06
CA VAL A 141 -12.31 -10.60 11.05
C VAL A 141 -12.18 -9.20 11.61
N VAL A 142 -10.96 -8.75 11.83
CA VAL A 142 -10.66 -7.45 12.46
C VAL A 142 -9.97 -6.53 11.45
N GLY A 143 -10.69 -5.50 11.00
CA GLY A 143 -10.11 -4.39 10.27
C GLY A 143 -9.69 -3.28 11.23
N PHE A 144 -8.57 -2.65 10.97
CA PHE A 144 -8.10 -1.50 11.74
C PHE A 144 -7.58 -0.40 10.83
N ASP A 145 -7.76 0.82 11.25
CA ASP A 145 -7.13 1.96 10.61
C ASP A 145 -5.77 2.20 11.25
N PRO A 146 -4.67 2.15 10.49
CA PRO A 146 -3.37 2.51 11.03
C PRO A 146 -3.35 3.93 11.58
N ARG A 147 -2.39 4.24 12.46
CA ARG A 147 -2.18 5.60 12.96
C ARG A 147 -2.08 6.61 11.80
N GLY A 148 -2.80 7.71 11.88
CA GLY A 148 -2.89 8.72 10.83
C GLY A 148 -3.91 8.43 9.74
N VAL A 149 -4.58 7.27 9.75
CA VAL A 149 -5.55 6.85 8.73
C VAL A 149 -6.97 6.85 9.31
N GLY A 150 -7.94 7.28 8.53
CA GLY A 150 -9.36 7.14 8.79
C GLY A 150 -9.76 7.54 10.22
N ALA A 151 -10.37 6.62 10.97
CA ALA A 151 -10.81 6.87 12.34
C ALA A 151 -9.67 6.89 13.38
N SER A 152 -8.42 6.59 12.98
CA SER A 152 -7.22 6.60 13.83
C SER A 152 -6.43 7.91 13.72
N ARG A 153 -7.09 9.05 13.89
CA ARG A 153 -6.53 10.40 13.78
C ARG A 153 -6.05 10.70 12.37
N ASN A 154 -7.00 10.72 11.43
CA ASN A 154 -6.75 10.97 10.02
C ASN A 154 -5.80 12.16 9.77
N LEU A 155 -4.81 11.96 8.91
CA LEU A 155 -3.94 13.03 8.44
C LEU A 155 -4.67 13.86 7.37
N THR A 156 -4.63 15.16 7.50
CA THR A 156 -5.09 16.09 6.49
C THR A 156 -3.94 17.02 6.15
N CYS A 157 -3.69 17.25 4.85
CA CYS A 157 -2.57 18.06 4.38
C CYS A 157 -3.01 19.39 3.74
N GLY A 158 -4.26 19.79 3.94
CA GLY A 158 -4.83 20.94 3.26
C GLY A 158 -5.24 20.59 1.82
N SER A 159 -5.01 21.50 0.87
CA SER A 159 -5.31 21.29 -0.55
C SER A 159 -4.06 20.86 -1.31
N ASP A 160 -4.16 19.79 -2.05
CA ASP A 160 -3.19 19.27 -3.01
C ASP A 160 -3.42 19.80 -4.45
N ASP A 161 -4.49 20.60 -4.67
CA ASP A 161 -4.95 21.05 -5.98
C ASP A 161 -3.81 21.63 -6.85
N ALA A 162 -2.83 22.30 -6.22
CA ALA A 162 -1.72 22.90 -6.96
C ALA A 162 -0.69 21.87 -7.43
N PHE A 163 -0.41 20.87 -6.61
CA PHE A 163 0.49 19.77 -6.97
C PHE A 163 -0.13 18.88 -8.04
N ASP A 164 -1.39 18.48 -7.86
CA ASP A 164 -2.11 17.66 -8.83
C ASP A 164 -2.20 18.34 -10.20
N ALA A 165 -2.51 19.64 -10.22
CA ALA A 165 -2.58 20.40 -11.47
C ALA A 165 -1.21 20.46 -12.18
N ALA A 166 -0.11 20.61 -11.44
CA ALA A 166 1.23 20.59 -12.01
C ALA A 166 1.64 19.18 -12.47
N LEU A 167 1.35 18.15 -11.67
CA LEU A 167 1.65 16.75 -11.98
C LEU A 167 0.93 16.30 -13.27
N THR A 168 -0.37 16.54 -13.37
CA THR A 168 -1.15 16.11 -14.54
C THR A 168 -0.75 16.85 -15.82
N GLN A 169 -0.16 18.04 -15.71
CA GLN A 169 0.37 18.79 -16.84
C GLN A 169 1.63 18.14 -17.44
N VAL A 170 2.52 17.58 -16.61
CA VAL A 170 3.81 17.00 -17.04
C VAL A 170 3.82 15.47 -17.04
N TYR A 171 2.68 14.85 -16.80
CA TYR A 171 2.57 13.40 -16.52
C TYR A 171 3.23 12.51 -17.58
N THR A 172 3.14 12.90 -18.84
CA THR A 172 3.67 12.14 -19.99
C THR A 172 4.82 12.82 -20.69
N ASP A 173 5.29 13.94 -20.19
CA ASP A 173 6.38 14.68 -20.83
C ASP A 173 7.72 13.97 -20.51
N GLU A 174 8.63 14.04 -21.48
CA GLU A 174 10.00 13.61 -21.23
C GLU A 174 10.61 14.51 -20.15
N PRO A 175 10.99 13.96 -18.97
CA PRO A 175 11.36 14.78 -17.81
C PRO A 175 12.52 15.75 -18.05
N ALA A 176 13.45 15.40 -18.94
CA ALA A 176 14.55 16.28 -19.32
C ALA A 176 14.12 17.44 -20.25
N ALA A 177 12.90 17.44 -20.77
CA ALA A 177 12.39 18.41 -21.74
C ALA A 177 11.29 19.31 -21.15
N ILE A 178 10.85 19.08 -19.89
CA ILE A 178 9.82 19.93 -19.27
C ILE A 178 10.33 21.38 -19.13
N PRO A 179 9.48 22.38 -19.42
CA PRO A 179 9.87 23.78 -19.28
C PRO A 179 10.17 24.17 -17.83
N ASP A 180 11.13 25.08 -17.60
CA ASP A 180 11.51 25.55 -16.25
C ASP A 180 10.30 26.03 -15.43
N ALA A 181 9.31 26.66 -16.06
CA ALA A 181 8.11 27.13 -15.36
C ALA A 181 7.22 26.00 -14.85
N GLU A 182 7.13 24.89 -15.58
CA GLU A 182 6.37 23.69 -15.20
C GLU A 182 7.11 22.91 -14.13
N ALA A 183 8.44 22.77 -14.26
CA ALA A 183 9.29 22.18 -13.22
C ALA A 183 9.16 22.94 -11.89
N SER A 184 9.23 24.30 -11.93
CA SER A 184 9.05 25.11 -10.72
C SER A 184 7.64 24.98 -10.13
N ALA A 185 6.60 24.88 -10.96
CA ALA A 185 5.23 24.71 -10.47
C ALA A 185 5.05 23.35 -9.78
N LEU A 186 5.68 22.31 -10.31
CA LEU A 186 5.66 20.96 -9.74
C LEU A 186 6.39 20.93 -8.38
N GLU A 187 7.59 21.52 -8.31
CA GLU A 187 8.39 21.62 -7.08
C GLU A 187 7.67 22.43 -6.00
N ASP A 188 7.17 23.63 -6.37
CA ASP A 188 6.44 24.52 -5.45
C ASP A 188 5.14 23.86 -4.95
N GLY A 189 4.42 23.12 -5.81
CA GLY A 189 3.22 22.38 -5.46
C GLY A 189 3.50 21.26 -4.47
N ALA A 190 4.53 20.45 -4.74
CA ALA A 190 4.96 19.35 -3.87
C ALA A 190 5.40 19.85 -2.49
N ALA A 191 6.19 20.92 -2.43
CA ALA A 191 6.61 21.54 -1.18
C ALA A 191 5.42 22.11 -0.38
N THR A 192 4.44 22.73 -1.06
CA THR A 192 3.22 23.26 -0.43
C THR A 192 2.39 22.14 0.20
N LEU A 193 2.24 21.01 -0.49
CA LEU A 193 1.55 19.83 0.03
C LEU A 193 2.24 19.29 1.28
N ALA A 194 3.55 19.07 1.24
CA ALA A 194 4.33 18.61 2.38
C ALA A 194 4.28 19.56 3.58
N GLU A 195 4.35 20.88 3.34
CA GLU A 195 4.20 21.91 4.38
C GLU A 195 2.79 21.89 4.99
N GLY A 196 1.75 21.70 4.17
CA GLY A 196 0.36 21.57 4.62
C GLY A 196 0.19 20.44 5.62
N CYS A 197 0.73 19.27 5.35
CA CYS A 197 0.72 18.13 6.27
C CYS A 197 1.39 18.46 7.61
N THR A 198 2.53 19.15 7.57
CA THR A 198 3.31 19.50 8.78
C THR A 198 2.59 20.56 9.64
N GLN A 199 1.76 21.43 9.04
CA GLN A 199 1.02 22.47 9.77
C GLN A 199 -0.24 21.93 10.47
N GLU A 200 -0.90 20.93 9.89
CA GLU A 200 -2.15 20.37 10.40
C GLU A 200 -1.95 19.42 11.59
N VAL A 201 -0.82 18.73 11.66
CA VAL A 201 -0.49 17.81 12.74
C VAL A 201 0.82 18.18 13.41
N LYS A 202 0.98 17.76 14.68
CA LYS A 202 2.26 17.94 15.37
C LYS A 202 3.36 17.16 14.65
N ALA A 203 4.54 17.76 14.52
CA ALA A 203 5.70 17.14 13.91
C ALA A 203 6.06 15.77 14.55
N ASP A 204 5.89 15.65 15.86
CA ASP A 204 6.09 14.42 16.61
C ASP A 204 5.15 13.29 16.15
N PHE A 205 3.86 13.58 15.89
CA PHE A 205 2.92 12.60 15.37
C PHE A 205 3.29 12.17 13.94
N LEU A 206 3.62 13.15 13.08
CA LEU A 206 4.00 12.89 11.70
C LEU A 206 5.26 12.00 11.63
N ALA A 207 6.26 12.28 12.46
CA ALA A 207 7.49 11.48 12.54
C ALA A 207 7.25 10.04 13.03
N ASN A 208 6.16 9.80 13.74
CA ASN A 208 5.80 8.50 14.30
C ASN A 208 4.68 7.77 13.55
N MET A 209 4.36 8.19 12.31
CA MET A 209 3.35 7.52 11.48
C MET A 209 3.89 6.28 10.76
N GLY A 210 5.21 6.09 10.74
CA GLY A 210 5.88 5.00 10.01
C GLY A 210 5.40 3.60 10.39
N THR A 211 5.62 2.68 9.47
CA THR A 211 5.13 1.29 9.54
C THR A 211 5.70 0.50 10.72
N GLU A 212 6.89 0.86 11.22
CA GLU A 212 7.44 0.21 12.41
C GLU A 212 6.54 0.44 13.65
N ASN A 213 5.99 1.65 13.81
CA ASN A 213 5.05 1.95 14.87
C ASN A 213 3.67 1.31 14.64
N VAL A 214 3.22 1.17 13.39
CA VAL A 214 2.01 0.40 13.04
C VAL A 214 2.17 -1.08 13.46
N ALA A 215 3.33 -1.68 13.22
CA ALA A 215 3.61 -3.05 13.65
C ALA A 215 3.62 -3.19 15.19
N ARG A 216 4.10 -2.17 15.91
CA ARG A 216 3.99 -2.12 17.39
C ARG A 216 2.54 -1.98 17.85
N ASP A 217 1.73 -1.18 17.17
CA ASP A 217 0.29 -1.09 17.44
C ASP A 217 -0.39 -2.44 17.27
N MET A 218 -0.03 -3.19 16.21
CA MET A 218 -0.56 -4.53 15.98
C MET A 218 -0.22 -5.51 17.10
N GLU A 219 0.98 -5.41 17.69
CA GLU A 219 1.35 -6.26 18.82
C GLU A 219 0.52 -5.91 20.07
N VAL A 220 0.20 -4.63 20.30
CA VAL A 220 -0.74 -4.22 21.35
C VAL A 220 -2.16 -4.72 21.05
N MET A 221 -2.63 -4.57 19.80
CA MET A 221 -3.94 -5.08 19.36
C MET A 221 -4.05 -6.59 19.56
N ARG A 222 -3.06 -7.38 19.09
CA ARG A 222 -3.03 -8.84 19.27
C ARG A 222 -3.22 -9.22 20.75
N ASN A 223 -2.49 -8.57 21.63
CA ASN A 223 -2.59 -8.82 23.07
C ASN A 223 -3.97 -8.44 23.63
N ALA A 224 -4.51 -7.29 23.21
CA ALA A 224 -5.83 -6.81 23.63
C ALA A 224 -6.98 -7.69 23.11
N LEU A 225 -6.81 -8.32 21.95
CA LEU A 225 -7.75 -9.30 21.39
C LEU A 225 -7.69 -10.67 22.09
N GLY A 226 -6.68 -10.89 22.95
CA GLY A 226 -6.48 -12.11 23.70
C GLY A 226 -5.87 -13.27 22.90
N ASP A 227 -5.26 -12.97 21.77
CA ASP A 227 -4.63 -13.97 20.91
C ASP A 227 -3.15 -14.19 21.30
N ASP A 228 -2.71 -15.45 21.44
CA ASP A 228 -1.33 -15.78 21.79
C ASP A 228 -0.34 -15.43 20.65
N ALA A 229 -0.82 -15.51 19.39
CA ALA A 229 -0.06 -15.22 18.18
C ALA A 229 -0.95 -14.60 17.10
N LEU A 230 -0.36 -13.75 16.26
CA LEU A 230 -1.03 -13.00 15.20
C LEU A 230 -1.41 -13.89 14.02
N THR A 231 -2.66 -13.80 13.56
CA THR A 231 -3.05 -14.20 12.20
C THR A 231 -3.30 -12.92 11.40
N TYR A 232 -2.62 -12.78 10.25
CA TYR A 232 -2.62 -11.55 9.47
C TYR A 232 -2.79 -11.82 7.98
N LEU A 233 -3.57 -10.95 7.33
CA LEU A 233 -3.70 -10.87 5.88
C LEU A 233 -3.46 -9.42 5.46
N GLY A 234 -2.37 -9.19 4.76
CA GLY A 234 -2.02 -7.88 4.21
C GLY A 234 -2.01 -7.91 2.69
N TYR A 235 -2.63 -6.90 2.12
CA TYR A 235 -2.62 -6.66 0.68
C TYR A 235 -1.75 -5.45 0.34
N SER A 236 -1.01 -5.51 -0.78
CA SER A 236 -0.26 -4.34 -1.28
C SER A 236 0.70 -3.79 -0.21
N TYR A 237 0.64 -2.49 0.10
CA TYR A 237 1.39 -1.92 1.22
C TYR A 237 1.13 -2.66 2.56
N GLY A 238 -0.04 -3.25 2.78
CA GLY A 238 -0.30 -4.08 3.96
C GLY A 238 0.68 -5.25 4.10
N THR A 239 1.32 -5.68 3.01
CA THR A 239 2.39 -6.67 3.04
C THR A 239 3.69 -6.12 3.64
N TYR A 240 3.95 -4.82 3.49
CA TYR A 240 5.06 -4.15 4.16
C TYR A 240 4.82 -4.07 5.67
N ILE A 241 3.58 -3.77 6.11
CA ILE A 241 3.18 -3.85 7.53
C ILE A 241 3.45 -5.26 8.08
N GLY A 242 3.03 -6.31 7.35
CA GLY A 242 3.28 -7.70 7.75
C GLY A 242 4.77 -8.04 7.87
N GLN A 243 5.58 -7.61 6.92
CA GLN A 243 7.03 -7.78 6.96
C GLN A 243 7.67 -7.04 8.15
N MET A 244 7.20 -5.82 8.45
CA MET A 244 7.68 -5.09 9.62
C MET A 244 7.29 -5.78 10.93
N TYR A 245 6.10 -6.38 11.00
CA TYR A 245 5.71 -7.20 12.15
C TYR A 245 6.60 -8.46 12.28
N LEU A 246 6.91 -9.14 11.19
CA LEU A 246 7.86 -10.26 11.16
C LEU A 246 9.27 -9.85 11.62
N TYR A 247 9.70 -8.64 11.26
CA TYR A 247 10.98 -8.11 11.69
C TYR A 247 11.04 -7.91 13.21
N LEU A 248 9.97 -7.37 13.81
CA LEU A 248 9.93 -7.04 15.23
C LEU A 248 9.52 -8.24 16.12
N TYR A 249 8.59 -9.07 15.67
CA TYR A 249 7.90 -10.10 16.48
C TYR A 249 7.73 -11.43 15.75
N PRO A 250 8.78 -12.02 15.15
CA PRO A 250 8.63 -13.25 14.35
C PRO A 250 8.02 -14.41 15.14
N GLU A 251 8.33 -14.51 16.44
CA GLU A 251 7.81 -15.58 17.31
C GLU A 251 6.34 -15.38 17.74
N LYS A 252 5.75 -14.25 17.39
CA LYS A 252 4.35 -13.90 17.69
C LYS A 252 3.41 -14.14 16.51
N VAL A 253 3.86 -14.75 15.45
CA VAL A 253 3.05 -15.07 14.27
C VAL A 253 2.48 -16.47 14.37
N ARG A 254 1.16 -16.63 14.13
CA ARG A 254 0.47 -17.91 13.91
C ARG A 254 0.44 -18.25 12.43
N ALA A 255 -0.08 -17.32 11.62
CA ALA A 255 -0.15 -17.44 10.16
C ALA A 255 -0.11 -16.05 9.55
N MET A 256 0.58 -15.90 8.43
CA MET A 256 0.69 -14.63 7.73
C MET A 256 0.60 -14.82 6.23
N VAL A 257 -0.30 -14.08 5.61
CA VAL A 257 -0.50 -14.03 4.15
C VAL A 257 -0.19 -12.61 3.66
N LEU A 258 0.68 -12.53 2.67
CA LEU A 258 1.13 -11.29 2.04
C LEU A 258 0.81 -11.36 0.54
N ASP A 259 -0.21 -10.62 0.09
CA ASP A 259 -0.70 -10.66 -1.28
C ASP A 259 -0.46 -9.33 -2.02
N GLY A 260 0.14 -9.38 -3.20
CA GLY A 260 0.64 -8.19 -3.89
C GLY A 260 1.81 -7.59 -3.12
N VAL A 261 2.92 -8.29 -3.09
CA VAL A 261 4.01 -8.10 -2.12
C VAL A 261 4.85 -6.88 -2.43
N MET A 262 4.86 -5.92 -1.50
CA MET A 262 5.73 -4.75 -1.54
C MET A 262 7.11 -5.08 -0.98
N ARG A 263 8.20 -4.64 -1.62
CA ARG A 263 9.56 -4.82 -1.09
C ARG A 263 9.86 -3.84 0.04
N THR A 264 10.70 -4.25 0.99
CA THR A 264 11.16 -3.38 2.09
C THR A 264 12.31 -2.47 1.67
N SER A 265 13.16 -2.90 0.77
CA SER A 265 14.37 -2.19 0.33
C SER A 265 14.09 -1.04 -0.65
N GLY A 266 15.04 -0.12 -0.70
CA GLY A 266 15.08 0.99 -1.65
C GLY A 266 14.32 2.24 -1.21
N SER A 267 14.62 3.36 -1.87
CA SER A 267 13.97 4.66 -1.71
C SER A 267 12.57 4.68 -2.35
N VAL A 268 11.84 5.80 -2.21
CA VAL A 268 10.59 6.01 -2.96
C VAL A 268 10.84 6.05 -4.47
N LEU A 269 12.02 6.49 -4.91
CA LEU A 269 12.40 6.55 -6.33
C LEU A 269 12.58 5.14 -6.91
N ASP A 270 13.23 4.24 -6.15
CA ASP A 270 13.35 2.83 -6.56
C ASP A 270 11.98 2.15 -6.67
N LEU A 271 11.00 2.54 -5.84
CA LEU A 271 9.63 2.04 -5.96
C LEU A 271 8.98 2.55 -7.24
N ALA A 272 9.11 3.85 -7.52
CA ALA A 272 8.54 4.49 -8.71
C ALA A 272 9.04 3.82 -10.00
N GLU A 273 10.34 3.58 -10.10
CA GLU A 273 10.96 2.93 -11.26
C GLU A 273 10.48 1.49 -11.44
N GLY A 274 10.31 0.75 -10.34
CA GLY A 274 9.73 -0.60 -10.37
C GLY A 274 8.26 -0.60 -10.77
N GLN A 275 7.46 0.30 -10.21
CA GLN A 275 6.04 0.45 -10.57
C GLN A 275 5.85 0.85 -12.03
N ALA A 276 6.71 1.74 -12.57
CA ALA A 276 6.68 2.07 -14.00
C ALA A 276 6.78 0.81 -14.88
N THR A 277 7.69 -0.12 -14.54
CA THR A 277 7.84 -1.40 -15.23
C THR A 277 6.60 -2.30 -15.05
N GLY A 278 6.00 -2.31 -13.87
CA GLY A 278 4.79 -3.07 -13.58
C GLY A 278 3.58 -2.58 -14.39
N PHE A 279 3.37 -1.26 -14.44
CA PHE A 279 2.29 -0.66 -15.22
C PHE A 279 2.48 -0.88 -16.73
N GLU A 280 3.71 -0.80 -17.24
CA GLU A 280 4.00 -1.11 -18.63
C GLU A 280 3.66 -2.56 -18.96
N THR A 281 4.03 -3.50 -18.08
CA THR A 281 3.69 -4.92 -18.23
C THR A 281 2.18 -5.12 -18.27
N ALA A 282 1.44 -4.56 -17.31
CA ALA A 282 -0.01 -4.68 -17.24
C ALA A 282 -0.73 -4.03 -18.43
N TRP A 283 -0.19 -2.91 -18.94
CA TRP A 283 -0.67 -2.28 -20.17
C TRP A 283 -0.51 -3.18 -21.39
N HIS A 284 0.65 -3.78 -21.55
CA HIS A 284 0.91 -4.72 -22.65
C HIS A 284 0.02 -5.97 -22.57
N ASP A 285 -0.26 -6.47 -21.37
CA ASP A 285 -1.20 -7.56 -21.15
C ASP A 285 -2.63 -7.15 -21.52
N PHE A 286 -3.06 -5.94 -21.15
CA PHE A 286 -4.34 -5.39 -21.59
C PHE A 286 -4.40 -5.24 -23.11
N ILE A 287 -3.35 -4.76 -23.77
CA ILE A 287 -3.31 -4.66 -25.23
C ILE A 287 -3.38 -6.04 -25.89
N ALA A 288 -2.66 -7.03 -25.36
CA ALA A 288 -2.74 -8.40 -25.83
C ALA A 288 -4.18 -8.94 -25.73
N TYR A 289 -4.86 -8.70 -24.61
CA TYR A 289 -6.28 -9.02 -24.44
C TYR A 289 -7.17 -8.27 -25.45
N CYS A 290 -7.03 -6.94 -25.58
CA CYS A 290 -7.84 -6.10 -26.47
C CYS A 290 -7.74 -6.58 -27.92
N LEU A 291 -6.54 -6.87 -28.40
CA LEU A 291 -6.31 -7.33 -29.80
C LEU A 291 -6.98 -8.67 -30.13
N THR A 292 -7.49 -9.41 -29.15
CA THR A 292 -8.31 -10.60 -29.36
C THR A 292 -9.79 -10.29 -29.60
N ILE A 293 -10.24 -9.05 -29.36
CA ILE A 293 -11.64 -8.63 -29.37
C ILE A 293 -11.93 -7.87 -30.67
N GLU A 294 -13.07 -8.17 -31.29
CA GLU A 294 -13.58 -7.39 -32.43
C GLU A 294 -14.01 -6.01 -31.95
N GLY A 295 -13.40 -4.96 -32.47
CA GLY A 295 -13.66 -3.57 -32.08
C GLY A 295 -12.59 -2.95 -31.23
N CYS A 296 -11.51 -3.67 -30.87
CA CYS A 296 -10.35 -3.09 -30.20
C CYS A 296 -9.85 -1.85 -30.98
N PRO A 297 -9.67 -0.69 -30.31
CA PRO A 297 -9.27 0.54 -31.00
C PRO A 297 -7.81 0.53 -31.46
N PHE A 298 -7.00 -0.41 -30.96
CA PHE A 298 -5.59 -0.53 -31.29
C PHE A 298 -5.37 -1.48 -32.47
N THR A 299 -4.35 -1.18 -33.28
CA THR A 299 -4.07 -1.95 -34.52
C THR A 299 -2.97 -2.98 -34.34
N SER A 300 -2.06 -2.76 -33.41
CA SER A 300 -0.98 -3.67 -33.00
C SER A 300 -0.39 -3.27 -31.65
N ALA A 301 0.29 -4.17 -30.99
CA ALA A 301 1.00 -3.87 -29.73
C ALA A 301 2.07 -2.79 -29.94
N ASP A 302 2.87 -2.87 -30.99
CA ASP A 302 3.97 -1.93 -31.28
C ASP A 302 3.53 -0.46 -31.46
N THR A 303 2.26 -0.21 -31.68
CA THR A 303 1.73 1.15 -31.95
C THR A 303 0.70 1.59 -30.93
N ALA A 304 0.39 0.76 -29.94
CA ALA A 304 -0.69 1.01 -28.98
C ALA A 304 -0.43 2.26 -28.14
N ASP A 305 0.78 2.46 -27.65
CA ASP A 305 1.15 3.61 -26.82
C ASP A 305 0.99 4.93 -27.58
N ALA A 306 1.54 4.99 -28.78
CA ALA A 306 1.39 6.18 -29.63
C ALA A 306 -0.09 6.43 -30.01
N GLN A 307 -0.87 5.35 -30.24
CA GLN A 307 -2.30 5.46 -30.52
C GLN A 307 -3.07 5.94 -29.30
N LEU A 308 -2.75 5.46 -28.09
CA LEU A 308 -3.36 5.94 -26.87
C LEU A 308 -3.05 7.43 -26.65
N LYS A 309 -1.77 7.84 -26.70
CA LYS A 309 -1.37 9.25 -26.53
C LYS A 309 -2.10 10.17 -27.52
N ALA A 310 -2.18 9.79 -28.80
CA ALA A 310 -2.90 10.56 -29.81
C ALA A 310 -4.41 10.65 -29.48
N MET A 311 -5.03 9.55 -29.09
CA MET A 311 -6.44 9.49 -28.71
C MET A 311 -6.74 10.39 -27.52
N LEU A 312 -5.93 10.32 -26.44
CA LEU A 312 -6.12 11.14 -25.26
C LEU A 312 -5.89 12.63 -25.53
N THR A 313 -4.94 12.98 -26.40
CA THR A 313 -4.71 14.36 -26.86
C THR A 313 -5.91 14.91 -27.63
N ASP A 314 -6.51 14.10 -28.50
CA ASP A 314 -7.72 14.48 -29.24
C ASP A 314 -8.91 14.69 -28.30
N ILE A 315 -9.08 13.83 -27.28
CA ILE A 315 -10.11 13.97 -26.24
C ILE A 315 -9.90 15.24 -25.44
N GLN A 316 -8.69 15.50 -24.96
CA GLN A 316 -8.36 16.73 -24.24
C GLN A 316 -8.73 17.97 -25.05
N GLY A 317 -8.38 17.99 -26.35
CA GLY A 317 -8.74 19.06 -27.26
C GLY A 317 -10.25 19.24 -27.42
N ALA A 318 -10.99 18.15 -27.56
CA ALA A 318 -12.44 18.16 -27.71
C ALA A 318 -13.18 18.63 -26.46
N LEU A 319 -12.66 18.27 -25.27
CA LEU A 319 -13.19 18.70 -23.97
C LEU A 319 -12.73 20.11 -23.56
N GLY A 320 -11.95 20.79 -24.40
CA GLY A 320 -11.44 22.15 -24.10
C GLY A 320 -10.47 22.19 -22.93
N GLY A 321 -9.75 21.11 -22.67
CA GLY A 321 -8.78 20.98 -21.57
C GLY A 321 -9.39 20.78 -20.18
N GLN A 322 -10.66 20.37 -20.09
CA GLN A 322 -11.30 20.04 -18.79
C GLN A 322 -10.70 18.79 -18.14
N LEU A 323 -10.18 17.87 -18.95
CA LEU A 323 -9.38 16.72 -18.51
C LEU A 323 -8.04 16.78 -19.24
N THR A 324 -6.95 16.60 -18.52
CA THR A 324 -5.61 16.50 -19.11
C THR A 324 -5.35 15.06 -19.59
N VAL A 325 -4.29 14.88 -20.39
CA VAL A 325 -3.82 13.53 -20.75
C VAL A 325 -3.44 12.76 -19.47
N GLY A 326 -2.81 13.42 -18.49
CA GLY A 326 -2.45 12.82 -17.20
C GLY A 326 -3.66 12.32 -16.41
N ASP A 327 -4.74 13.12 -16.32
CA ASP A 327 -6.00 12.68 -15.67
C ASP A 327 -6.53 11.40 -16.31
N MET A 328 -6.55 11.36 -17.63
CA MET A 328 -7.06 10.19 -18.37
C MET A 328 -6.15 8.98 -18.25
N LEU A 329 -4.82 9.15 -18.20
CA LEU A 329 -3.89 8.05 -17.96
C LEU A 329 -4.00 7.50 -16.54
N ASN A 330 -4.27 8.33 -15.54
CA ASN A 330 -4.61 7.87 -14.21
C ASN A 330 -5.85 6.95 -14.22
N MET A 331 -6.88 7.27 -15.00
CA MET A 331 -8.05 6.41 -15.16
C MET A 331 -7.71 5.08 -15.86
N VAL A 332 -6.82 5.11 -16.85
CA VAL A 332 -6.32 3.89 -17.51
C VAL A 332 -5.55 3.05 -16.49
N SER A 333 -4.59 3.63 -15.77
CA SER A 333 -3.79 2.92 -14.77
C SER A 333 -4.65 2.26 -13.69
N GLU A 334 -5.67 2.95 -13.18
CA GLU A 334 -6.63 2.38 -12.22
C GLU A 334 -7.40 1.17 -12.79
N SER A 335 -7.61 1.15 -14.10
CA SER A 335 -8.27 0.01 -14.76
C SER A 335 -7.35 -1.20 -14.91
N LEU A 336 -6.03 -1.00 -14.91
CA LEU A 336 -5.02 -2.06 -14.99
C LEU A 336 -4.89 -2.87 -13.69
N TYR A 337 -5.37 -2.33 -12.56
CA TYR A 337 -5.39 -3.05 -11.28
C TYR A 337 -6.26 -4.31 -11.30
N SER A 338 -7.16 -4.49 -12.29
CA SER A 338 -8.04 -5.65 -12.32
C SER A 338 -8.47 -6.02 -13.73
N GLU A 339 -8.21 -7.25 -14.16
CA GLU A 339 -8.70 -7.80 -15.43
C GLU A 339 -10.22 -7.67 -15.58
N ALA A 340 -10.97 -7.66 -14.48
CA ALA A 340 -12.42 -7.49 -14.50
C ALA A 340 -12.86 -6.12 -15.04
N LYS A 341 -11.98 -5.12 -15.01
CA LYS A 341 -12.22 -3.77 -15.55
C LYS A 341 -11.86 -3.65 -17.04
N TRP A 342 -11.09 -4.59 -17.60
CA TRP A 342 -10.55 -4.50 -18.96
C TRP A 342 -11.62 -4.41 -20.05
N ALA A 343 -12.71 -5.15 -19.92
CA ALA A 343 -13.81 -5.08 -20.88
C ALA A 343 -14.52 -3.70 -20.86
N ALA A 344 -14.52 -3.01 -19.73
CA ALA A 344 -15.06 -1.66 -19.63
C ALA A 344 -14.08 -0.63 -20.20
N LEU A 345 -12.80 -0.78 -19.91
CA LEU A 345 -11.72 0.05 -20.45
C LEU A 345 -11.67 -0.05 -21.99
N GLU A 346 -11.72 -1.27 -22.54
CA GLU A 346 -11.74 -1.48 -24.00
C GLU A 346 -12.90 -0.72 -24.66
N LYS A 347 -14.13 -0.86 -24.14
CA LYS A 347 -15.32 -0.17 -24.67
C LYS A 347 -15.19 1.35 -24.58
N LEU A 348 -14.64 1.85 -23.49
CA LEU A 348 -14.42 3.28 -23.30
C LEU A 348 -13.43 3.83 -24.34
N LEU A 349 -12.29 3.15 -24.52
CA LEU A 349 -11.27 3.56 -25.48
C LEU A 349 -11.76 3.41 -26.93
N ALA A 350 -12.57 2.38 -27.24
CA ALA A 350 -13.19 2.22 -28.55
C ALA A 350 -14.23 3.33 -28.84
N ALA A 351 -15.02 3.74 -27.86
CA ALA A 351 -15.94 4.87 -27.96
C ALA A 351 -15.20 6.18 -28.17
N ALA A 352 -14.11 6.40 -27.44
CA ALA A 352 -13.25 7.57 -27.53
C ALA A 352 -12.67 7.78 -28.94
N GLY A 353 -12.29 6.71 -29.61
CA GLY A 353 -11.80 6.76 -30.99
C GLY A 353 -12.85 7.15 -32.06
N THR A 354 -14.13 7.21 -31.70
CA THR A 354 -15.23 7.44 -32.64
C THR A 354 -16.08 8.69 -32.39
N THR A 355 -16.13 9.20 -31.14
CA THR A 355 -16.98 10.34 -30.75
C THR A 355 -16.29 11.16 -29.67
N ALA A 356 -15.90 12.39 -30.01
CA ALA A 356 -15.46 13.38 -29.04
C ALA A 356 -16.68 14.13 -28.48
N ASP A 357 -17.50 13.49 -27.66
CA ASP A 357 -18.73 14.06 -27.15
C ASP A 357 -18.79 14.11 -25.61
N ARG A 358 -19.67 15.00 -25.07
CA ARG A 358 -19.97 15.11 -23.64
C ARG A 358 -20.40 13.78 -22.99
N GLU A 359 -20.92 12.84 -23.77
CA GLU A 359 -21.31 11.51 -23.32
C GLU A 359 -20.08 10.66 -22.95
N LEU A 360 -18.96 10.84 -23.65
CA LEU A 360 -17.68 10.22 -23.32
C LEU A 360 -17.06 10.81 -22.04
N ALA A 361 -17.12 12.15 -21.88
CA ALA A 361 -16.66 12.81 -20.65
C ALA A 361 -17.44 12.28 -19.43
N GLN A 362 -18.76 12.11 -19.55
CA GLN A 362 -19.57 11.55 -18.49
C GLN A 362 -19.22 10.08 -18.22
N GLN A 363 -18.94 9.28 -19.24
CA GLN A 363 -18.51 7.88 -19.06
C GLN A 363 -17.11 7.78 -18.41
N LEU A 364 -16.21 8.71 -18.72
CA LEU A 364 -14.92 8.83 -18.05
C LEU A 364 -15.07 9.26 -16.59
N GLU A 365 -15.94 10.25 -16.31
CA GLU A 365 -16.26 10.67 -14.95
C GLU A 365 -16.97 9.54 -14.16
N ASP A 366 -17.87 8.79 -14.79
CA ASP A 366 -18.53 7.64 -14.18
C ASP A 366 -17.53 6.50 -13.88
N LEU A 367 -16.54 6.28 -14.77
CA LEU A 367 -15.46 5.33 -14.56
C LEU A 367 -14.54 5.80 -13.42
N ALA A 368 -14.16 7.09 -13.40
CA ALA A 368 -13.36 7.69 -12.35
C ALA A 368 -14.10 7.68 -11.01
N GLY A 369 -15.39 7.99 -10.99
CA GLY A 369 -16.24 7.89 -9.81
C GLY A 369 -16.38 6.46 -9.29
N ALA A 370 -16.40 5.47 -10.18
CA ALA A 370 -16.37 4.06 -9.83
C ALA A 370 -14.98 3.57 -9.34
N THR A 371 -13.91 4.29 -9.66
CA THR A 371 -12.52 3.96 -9.27
C THR A 371 -12.07 4.69 -8.00
N GLY A 372 -12.74 5.78 -7.63
CA GLY A 372 -12.36 6.68 -6.53
C GLY A 372 -12.55 6.16 -5.10
N ALA A 373 -12.97 4.90 -4.93
CA ALA A 373 -13.07 4.28 -3.64
C ALA A 373 -12.14 3.07 -3.58
N SER A 374 -11.17 3.11 -2.67
CA SER A 374 -10.24 2.04 -2.31
C SER A 374 -9.70 1.23 -3.51
N ARG A 375 -8.40 1.27 -3.75
CA ARG A 375 -7.68 0.46 -4.77
C ARG A 375 -7.92 -1.05 -4.60
N PHE A 376 -8.60 -1.43 -3.52
CA PHE A 376 -9.01 -2.78 -3.21
C PHE A 376 -10.54 -2.87 -3.17
N GLN A 377 -11.18 -3.37 -4.24
CA GLN A 377 -12.60 -3.69 -4.25
C GLN A 377 -12.84 -5.18 -4.45
N PRO A 378 -13.36 -5.88 -3.44
CA PRO A 378 -13.99 -7.17 -3.68
C PRO A 378 -15.20 -6.98 -4.62
N ARG A 379 -15.37 -7.89 -5.55
CA ARG A 379 -16.27 -7.91 -6.72
C ARG A 379 -17.74 -7.53 -6.53
N ARG A 380 -18.23 -7.03 -5.36
CA ARG A 380 -19.67 -6.96 -5.04
C ARG A 380 -20.18 -5.70 -4.34
N LEU A 381 -19.36 -4.68 -4.12
CA LEU A 381 -19.83 -3.44 -3.49
C LEU A 381 -19.73 -2.23 -4.43
N PRO A 382 -20.74 -1.34 -4.43
CA PRO A 382 -20.50 0.00 -4.93
C PRO A 382 -19.46 0.69 -4.05
N PRO A 383 -18.59 1.56 -4.63
CA PRO A 383 -17.61 2.31 -3.86
C PRO A 383 -18.31 3.15 -2.79
N LEU A 384 -17.79 3.08 -1.57
CA LEU A 384 -18.19 4.02 -0.53
C LEU A 384 -17.59 5.39 -0.89
N PRO A 385 -18.37 6.47 -0.83
CA PRO A 385 -17.88 7.81 -1.15
C PRO A 385 -17.02 8.34 0.01
N LEU A 386 -15.73 7.99 0.03
CA LEU A 386 -14.79 8.72 0.88
C LEU A 386 -14.25 9.94 0.12
N PRO A 387 -13.97 11.03 0.82
CA PRO A 387 -13.29 12.17 0.22
C PRO A 387 -11.89 11.76 -0.25
N ARG A 388 -11.60 11.90 -1.55
CA ARG A 388 -10.30 11.60 -2.17
C ARG A 388 -9.10 12.19 -1.40
N ARG A 389 -9.28 13.35 -0.83
CA ARG A 389 -8.25 14.15 -0.14
C ARG A 389 -7.61 13.45 1.05
N ASP A 390 -8.37 12.71 1.83
CA ASP A 390 -7.88 12.08 3.05
C ASP A 390 -6.93 10.89 2.75
N THR A 391 -7.19 10.15 1.67
CA THR A 391 -6.37 8.98 1.30
C THR A 391 -4.99 9.39 0.76
N GLU A 392 -4.90 10.49 0.01
CA GLU A 392 -3.64 11.00 -0.54
C GLU A 392 -2.73 11.56 0.55
N ALA A 393 -3.28 12.36 1.47
CA ALA A 393 -2.54 12.84 2.62
C ALA A 393 -1.94 11.69 3.44
N ASN A 394 -2.72 10.65 3.68
CA ASN A 394 -2.28 9.45 4.40
C ASN A 394 -1.22 8.66 3.62
N PHE A 395 -1.32 8.61 2.29
CA PHE A 395 -0.31 8.01 1.44
C PHE A 395 1.06 8.65 1.67
N TYR A 396 1.16 9.98 1.55
CA TYR A 396 2.41 10.70 1.77
C TYR A 396 2.89 10.62 3.22
N GLY A 397 1.96 10.74 4.18
CA GLY A 397 2.26 10.68 5.62
C GLY A 397 2.94 9.39 6.06
N VAL A 398 2.69 8.30 5.38
CA VAL A 398 3.31 6.99 5.65
C VAL A 398 4.49 6.75 4.72
N GLN A 399 4.29 6.91 3.41
CA GLN A 399 5.29 6.55 2.39
C GLN A 399 6.58 7.36 2.54
N CYS A 400 6.46 8.66 2.84
CA CYS A 400 7.63 9.52 3.01
C CYS A 400 8.35 9.30 4.35
N VAL A 401 7.68 8.75 5.38
CA VAL A 401 8.34 8.40 6.65
C VAL A 401 9.08 7.07 6.53
N ASP A 402 8.50 6.08 5.86
CA ASP A 402 8.99 4.70 5.83
C ASP A 402 10.28 4.50 5.03
N ARG A 403 10.73 5.51 4.27
CA ARG A 403 11.85 5.36 3.34
C ARG A 403 12.83 6.50 3.41
N ASP A 404 14.06 6.23 2.97
CA ASP A 404 15.08 7.24 2.75
C ASP A 404 14.77 7.99 1.45
N ASN A 405 14.52 9.30 1.56
CA ASN A 405 14.07 10.11 0.44
C ASN A 405 15.14 11.15 0.09
N PRO A 406 15.55 11.23 -1.17
CA PRO A 406 16.36 12.36 -1.62
C PRO A 406 15.64 13.70 -1.39
N ASP A 407 16.39 14.76 -1.12
CA ASP A 407 15.88 16.11 -0.81
C ASP A 407 16.07 17.13 -1.96
N HIS A 408 16.54 16.67 -3.14
CA HIS A 408 16.76 17.52 -4.29
C HIS A 408 15.84 17.17 -5.45
N PHE A 409 15.28 18.18 -6.09
CA PHE A 409 14.44 18.03 -7.28
C PHE A 409 15.13 17.24 -8.40
N ASP A 410 16.45 17.47 -8.61
CA ASP A 410 17.21 16.79 -9.65
C ASP A 410 17.21 15.27 -9.49
N ASP A 411 17.19 14.73 -8.26
CA ASP A 411 17.14 13.27 -8.01
C ASP A 411 15.81 12.69 -8.48
N TYR A 412 14.71 13.41 -8.26
CA TYR A 412 13.37 13.03 -8.75
C TYR A 412 13.27 13.17 -10.27
N GLN A 413 13.90 14.19 -10.87
CA GLN A 413 13.96 14.33 -12.32
C GLN A 413 14.73 13.20 -12.99
N ASP A 414 15.86 12.79 -12.42
CA ASP A 414 16.66 11.67 -12.91
C ASP A 414 15.90 10.34 -12.79
N SER A 415 15.21 10.11 -11.68
CA SER A 415 14.34 8.94 -11.51
C SER A 415 13.14 8.98 -12.46
N ALA A 416 12.50 10.14 -12.64
CA ALA A 416 11.42 10.29 -13.60
C ALA A 416 11.89 10.00 -15.03
N GLN A 417 13.11 10.40 -15.39
CA GLN A 417 13.71 10.06 -16.70
C GLN A 417 13.95 8.56 -16.85
N THR A 418 14.40 7.88 -15.78
CA THR A 418 14.58 6.42 -15.76
C THR A 418 13.23 5.72 -15.88
N ALA A 419 12.24 6.13 -15.10
CA ALA A 419 10.89 5.58 -15.11
C ALA A 419 10.18 5.81 -16.47
N TYR A 420 10.36 7.00 -17.08
CA TYR A 420 9.90 7.28 -18.45
C TYR A 420 10.53 6.34 -19.48
N GLY A 421 11.80 5.97 -19.29
CA GLY A 421 12.46 4.95 -20.11
C GLY A 421 11.87 3.55 -19.93
N ASN A 422 11.30 3.23 -18.75
CA ASN A 422 10.63 1.97 -18.47
C ASN A 422 9.19 1.95 -19.00
N SER A 423 8.48 3.08 -18.93
CA SER A 423 7.13 3.28 -19.47
C SER A 423 6.94 4.75 -19.84
N ASP A 424 6.79 5.03 -21.13
CA ASP A 424 6.59 6.38 -21.64
C ASP A 424 5.15 6.89 -21.44
N LEU A 425 4.24 6.00 -21.02
CA LEU A 425 2.86 6.33 -20.66
C LEU A 425 2.71 6.70 -19.18
N PHE A 426 3.30 5.92 -18.28
CA PHE A 426 3.02 6.00 -16.84
C PHE A 426 4.25 6.43 -16.02
N GLY A 427 5.46 6.14 -16.51
CA GLY A 427 6.67 6.18 -15.69
C GLY A 427 6.98 7.57 -15.12
N ALA A 428 6.96 8.61 -15.94
CA ALA A 428 7.25 9.97 -15.48
C ALA A 428 6.24 10.42 -14.40
N GLY A 429 4.94 10.22 -14.65
CA GLY A 429 3.88 10.59 -13.70
C GLY A 429 3.99 9.85 -12.38
N ILE A 430 4.32 8.54 -12.40
CA ILE A 430 4.54 7.74 -11.19
C ILE A 430 5.74 8.30 -10.40
N ALA A 431 6.87 8.58 -11.03
CA ALA A 431 8.04 9.08 -10.34
C ALA A 431 7.80 10.49 -9.75
N TRP A 432 7.20 11.39 -10.53
CA TRP A 432 6.85 12.72 -10.06
C TRP A 432 5.84 12.72 -8.91
N SER A 433 4.94 11.74 -8.83
CA SER A 433 3.98 11.64 -7.73
C SER A 433 4.63 11.47 -6.36
N TYR A 434 5.89 11.05 -6.28
CA TYR A 434 6.66 10.94 -5.04
C TYR A 434 7.41 12.23 -4.65
N LEU A 435 7.39 13.26 -5.48
CA LEU A 435 8.14 14.52 -5.23
C LEU A 435 7.81 15.20 -3.89
N PRO A 436 6.59 15.13 -3.32
CA PRO A 436 6.33 15.66 -1.98
C PRO A 436 7.24 15.10 -0.89
N CYS A 437 7.78 13.88 -1.06
CA CYS A 437 8.73 13.28 -0.12
C CYS A 437 10.08 14.03 -0.06
N ALA A 438 10.47 14.78 -1.09
CA ALA A 438 11.68 15.62 -1.06
C ALA A 438 11.64 16.69 0.04
N SER A 439 10.44 17.17 0.36
CA SER A 439 10.21 18.19 1.40
C SER A 439 9.71 17.62 2.72
N TRP A 440 9.68 16.29 2.88
CA TRP A 440 9.18 15.66 4.10
C TRP A 440 10.19 15.74 5.23
N SER A 441 9.73 16.20 6.40
CA SER A 441 10.63 16.51 7.53
C SER A 441 11.05 15.32 8.38
N ALA A 442 10.49 14.14 8.14
CA ALA A 442 10.74 12.93 8.92
C ALA A 442 10.99 11.74 7.98
N SER A 443 11.97 10.93 8.32
CA SER A 443 12.28 9.67 7.65
C SER A 443 12.72 8.66 8.71
N GLU A 444 12.12 7.48 8.71
CA GLU A 444 12.47 6.35 9.57
C GLU A 444 12.44 5.09 8.70
N PRO A 445 13.46 4.91 7.83
CA PRO A 445 13.47 3.81 6.88
C PRO A 445 13.50 2.46 7.59
N GLY A 446 12.70 1.53 7.09
CA GLY A 446 12.66 0.16 7.57
C GLY A 446 13.92 -0.63 7.17
N PRO A 447 14.01 -1.92 7.57
CA PRO A 447 15.14 -2.77 7.23
C PRO A 447 15.20 -3.06 5.72
N GLU A 448 16.42 -3.17 5.17
CA GLU A 448 16.64 -3.55 3.76
C GLU A 448 16.07 -4.94 3.43
N SER A 449 15.98 -5.83 4.40
CA SER A 449 15.40 -7.16 4.24
C SER A 449 14.90 -7.72 5.56
N VAL A 450 13.89 -8.58 5.46
CA VAL A 450 13.30 -9.27 6.61
C VAL A 450 13.47 -10.77 6.43
N SER A 451 14.13 -11.44 7.39
CA SER A 451 14.27 -12.91 7.36
C SER A 451 13.11 -13.64 8.02
N GLY A 452 12.38 -13.00 8.91
CA GLY A 452 11.31 -13.64 9.70
C GLY A 452 11.83 -14.82 10.54
N LYS A 453 13.10 -14.83 10.93
CA LYS A 453 13.73 -15.95 11.60
C LYS A 453 13.01 -16.32 12.88
N GLY A 454 12.50 -17.57 12.92
CA GLY A 454 11.76 -18.09 14.05
C GLY A 454 10.25 -17.98 13.93
N SER A 455 9.72 -17.34 12.88
CA SER A 455 8.31 -17.40 12.53
C SER A 455 7.96 -18.77 11.90
N PRO A 456 6.69 -19.18 11.88
CA PRO A 456 6.21 -20.21 10.98
C PRO A 456 6.32 -19.76 9.52
N ALA A 457 6.03 -20.67 8.58
CA ALA A 457 5.99 -20.37 7.17
C ALA A 457 5.09 -19.14 6.88
N VAL A 458 5.56 -18.26 6.01
CA VAL A 458 4.81 -17.08 5.54
C VAL A 458 4.39 -17.34 4.10
N VAL A 459 3.09 -17.23 3.82
CA VAL A 459 2.56 -17.39 2.46
C VAL A 459 2.54 -16.05 1.75
N LEU A 460 3.19 -16.01 0.58
CA LEU A 460 3.20 -14.86 -0.30
C LEU A 460 2.41 -15.18 -1.57
N VAL A 461 1.69 -14.21 -2.08
CA VAL A 461 0.99 -14.31 -3.37
C VAL A 461 1.48 -13.18 -4.28
N GLY A 462 1.89 -13.54 -5.50
CA GLY A 462 2.35 -12.58 -6.49
C GLY A 462 1.78 -12.88 -7.87
N ASN A 463 1.30 -11.84 -8.55
CA ASN A 463 0.78 -11.92 -9.91
C ASN A 463 1.87 -11.54 -10.91
N ILE A 464 1.99 -12.28 -12.01
CA ILE A 464 3.02 -12.00 -13.02
C ILE A 464 2.82 -10.62 -13.65
N GLY A 465 1.57 -10.22 -13.91
CA GLY A 465 1.20 -8.90 -14.46
C GLY A 465 0.69 -7.93 -13.40
N ASP A 466 1.30 -7.89 -12.20
CA ASP A 466 0.92 -6.92 -11.17
C ASP A 466 1.49 -5.53 -11.49
N PRO A 467 0.64 -4.50 -11.68
CA PRO A 467 1.08 -3.15 -12.00
C PRO A 467 1.71 -2.41 -10.83
N ALA A 468 1.22 -2.64 -9.60
CA ALA A 468 1.55 -1.83 -8.44
C ALA A 468 2.68 -2.44 -7.58
N THR A 469 2.73 -3.77 -7.52
CA THR A 469 3.76 -4.54 -6.80
C THR A 469 4.32 -5.60 -7.73
N PRO A 470 5.26 -5.24 -8.61
CA PRO A 470 5.83 -6.14 -9.62
C PRO A 470 6.24 -7.49 -9.04
N TYR A 471 6.00 -8.56 -9.81
CA TYR A 471 6.16 -9.94 -9.36
C TYR A 471 7.57 -10.27 -8.81
N ASP A 472 8.61 -9.65 -9.34
CA ASP A 472 9.99 -9.80 -8.86
C ASP A 472 10.18 -9.33 -7.41
N TRP A 473 9.34 -8.40 -6.92
CA TRP A 473 9.34 -8.01 -5.52
C TRP A 473 8.85 -9.15 -4.62
N ALA A 474 7.77 -9.83 -5.03
CA ALA A 474 7.26 -11.01 -4.31
C ALA A 474 8.30 -12.13 -4.28
N GLN A 475 9.03 -12.37 -5.38
CA GLN A 475 10.12 -13.33 -5.45
C GLN A 475 11.26 -12.93 -4.49
N SER A 476 11.69 -11.68 -4.55
CA SER A 476 12.79 -11.18 -3.71
C SER A 476 12.48 -11.28 -2.22
N VAL A 477 11.25 -10.94 -1.81
CA VAL A 477 10.82 -11.05 -0.41
C VAL A 477 10.71 -12.52 0.02
N ALA A 478 10.14 -13.38 -0.82
CA ALA A 478 10.06 -14.82 -0.52
C ALA A 478 11.43 -15.47 -0.35
N ASP A 479 12.40 -15.11 -1.21
CA ASP A 479 13.79 -15.60 -1.15
C ASP A 479 14.54 -15.04 0.08
N GLY A 480 14.14 -13.87 0.59
CA GLY A 480 14.73 -13.26 1.79
C GLY A 480 14.22 -13.85 3.10
N LEU A 481 13.04 -14.45 3.11
CA LEU A 481 12.45 -15.07 4.30
C LEU A 481 13.03 -16.47 4.56
N ASP A 482 13.29 -16.82 5.83
CA ASP A 482 13.77 -18.15 6.22
C ASP A 482 12.78 -19.28 5.83
N ASP A 483 11.47 -18.98 5.84
CA ASP A 483 10.39 -19.92 5.49
C ASP A 483 9.29 -19.22 4.66
N GLY A 484 9.69 -18.59 3.56
CA GLY A 484 8.79 -17.93 2.60
C GLY A 484 8.21 -18.94 1.59
N VAL A 485 6.89 -18.95 1.40
CA VAL A 485 6.19 -19.83 0.44
C VAL A 485 5.45 -18.96 -0.59
N LEU A 486 6.04 -18.81 -1.76
CA LEU A 486 5.47 -18.02 -2.86
C LEU A 486 4.49 -18.84 -3.70
N LEU A 487 3.26 -18.34 -3.84
CA LEU A 487 2.26 -18.75 -4.80
C LEU A 487 2.25 -17.75 -5.96
N THR A 488 2.29 -18.25 -7.19
CA THR A 488 2.28 -17.42 -8.38
C THR A 488 0.93 -17.49 -9.08
N TYR A 489 0.28 -16.35 -9.27
CA TYR A 489 -0.83 -16.24 -10.21
C TYR A 489 -0.27 -15.82 -11.58
N GLU A 490 -0.49 -16.66 -12.62
CA GLU A 490 0.01 -16.43 -13.98
C GLU A 490 -0.94 -15.50 -14.78
N GLY A 491 -1.55 -14.51 -14.12
CA GLY A 491 -2.44 -13.51 -14.68
C GLY A 491 -2.01 -12.08 -14.30
N SER A 492 -2.82 -11.13 -14.73
CA SER A 492 -2.58 -9.70 -14.54
C SER A 492 -3.53 -9.12 -13.49
N GLY A 493 -3.20 -7.92 -13.02
CA GLY A 493 -3.93 -7.23 -11.97
C GLY A 493 -3.24 -7.32 -10.62
N HIS A 494 -3.72 -6.53 -9.68
CA HIS A 494 -3.12 -6.37 -8.36
C HIS A 494 -3.81 -7.25 -7.34
N THR A 495 -3.04 -8.13 -6.67
CA THR A 495 -3.50 -9.15 -5.72
C THR A 495 -4.33 -10.28 -6.35
N ALA A 496 -4.50 -11.41 -5.66
CA ALA A 496 -5.24 -12.56 -6.18
C ALA A 496 -6.12 -13.29 -5.15
N TYR A 497 -5.78 -13.29 -3.86
CA TYR A 497 -6.52 -14.00 -2.84
C TYR A 497 -7.89 -13.36 -2.58
N ALA A 498 -8.90 -14.20 -2.39
CA ALA A 498 -10.31 -13.84 -2.20
C ALA A 498 -10.97 -13.16 -3.41
N LEU A 499 -10.32 -13.20 -4.58
CA LEU A 499 -10.88 -12.73 -5.84
C LEU A 499 -11.60 -13.83 -6.64
N GLY A 500 -11.64 -15.06 -6.10
CA GLY A 500 -12.33 -16.20 -6.68
C GLY A 500 -11.46 -17.03 -7.61
N HIS A 501 -10.15 -16.91 -7.51
CA HIS A 501 -9.16 -17.78 -8.16
C HIS A 501 -8.92 -19.02 -7.28
N LYS A 502 -9.69 -20.09 -7.50
CA LYS A 502 -9.67 -21.26 -6.62
C LYS A 502 -8.29 -21.84 -6.39
N CYS A 503 -7.42 -21.83 -7.40
CA CYS A 503 -6.06 -22.32 -7.28
C CYS A 503 -5.23 -21.51 -6.26
N ILE A 504 -5.56 -20.25 -6.02
CA ILE A 504 -4.98 -19.38 -4.98
C ILE A 504 -5.83 -19.45 -3.71
N ASP A 505 -7.16 -19.28 -3.86
CA ASP A 505 -8.08 -19.14 -2.73
C ASP A 505 -8.09 -20.38 -1.82
N ASP A 506 -8.15 -21.58 -2.42
CA ASP A 506 -8.26 -22.83 -1.64
C ASP A 506 -7.03 -23.08 -0.76
N PRO A 507 -5.77 -23.05 -1.26
CA PRO A 507 -4.60 -23.31 -0.43
C PRO A 507 -4.29 -22.17 0.57
N VAL A 508 -4.57 -20.90 0.23
CA VAL A 508 -4.42 -19.79 1.19
C VAL A 508 -5.43 -19.91 2.32
N THR A 509 -6.69 -20.27 2.00
CA THR A 509 -7.73 -20.53 3.01
C THR A 509 -7.35 -21.68 3.93
N ALA A 510 -6.87 -22.82 3.38
CA ALA A 510 -6.43 -23.96 4.18
C ALA A 510 -5.24 -23.60 5.10
N TYR A 511 -4.32 -22.78 4.61
CA TYR A 511 -3.22 -22.29 5.44
C TYR A 511 -3.71 -21.39 6.59
N LEU A 512 -4.58 -20.44 6.32
CA LEU A 512 -5.13 -19.56 7.37
C LEU A 512 -5.89 -20.35 8.44
N VAL A 513 -6.76 -21.28 8.02
CA VAL A 513 -7.65 -22.02 8.93
C VAL A 513 -6.91 -23.15 9.64
N ASP A 514 -6.29 -24.04 8.86
CA ASP A 514 -5.76 -25.33 9.31
C ASP A 514 -4.23 -25.35 9.48
N LEU A 515 -3.52 -24.30 9.08
CA LEU A 515 -2.05 -24.22 9.00
C LEU A 515 -1.47 -25.21 7.97
N ASP A 516 -2.27 -25.60 6.99
CA ASP A 516 -1.82 -26.44 5.88
C ASP A 516 -1.00 -25.59 4.90
N VAL A 517 0.33 -25.64 5.03
CA VAL A 517 1.25 -24.85 4.23
C VAL A 517 1.17 -25.29 2.76
N PRO A 518 0.91 -24.36 1.81
CA PRO A 518 0.86 -24.67 0.40
C PRO A 518 2.19 -25.25 -0.13
N ALA A 519 2.12 -26.00 -1.25
CA ALA A 519 3.32 -26.46 -1.91
C ALA A 519 4.16 -25.26 -2.42
N ALA A 520 5.44 -25.23 -2.07
CA ALA A 520 6.36 -24.20 -2.52
C ALA A 520 6.41 -24.14 -4.06
N GLY A 521 6.33 -22.90 -4.62
CA GLY A 521 6.37 -22.67 -6.05
C GLY A 521 5.07 -23.08 -6.79
N LEU A 522 3.94 -23.19 -6.10
CA LEU A 522 2.63 -23.39 -6.73
C LEU A 522 2.37 -22.29 -7.74
N LYS A 523 2.07 -22.68 -8.99
CA LYS A 523 1.68 -21.77 -10.07
C LYS A 523 0.23 -22.00 -10.45
N CYS A 524 -0.52 -20.94 -10.48
CA CYS A 524 -1.94 -20.92 -10.79
C CYS A 524 -2.17 -20.21 -12.12
N PRO A 525 -2.70 -20.91 -13.13
CA PRO A 525 -2.90 -20.30 -14.45
C PRO A 525 -3.94 -19.17 -14.37
N GLN A 526 -3.79 -18.20 -15.28
CA GLN A 526 -4.78 -17.15 -15.49
C GLN A 526 -6.15 -17.77 -15.80
N GLU A 527 -7.16 -17.38 -15.04
CA GLU A 527 -8.55 -17.74 -15.29
C GLU A 527 -9.22 -16.60 -16.07
N LEU A 528 -9.25 -16.68 -17.39
CA LEU A 528 -10.00 -15.72 -18.23
C LEU A 528 -11.50 -15.86 -17.91
N ARG A 529 -12.14 -14.76 -17.51
CA ARG A 529 -13.55 -14.71 -17.10
C ARG A 529 -14.38 -13.84 -18.02
#